data_c796da4b80bcc0f085e49223c5e36a7d
#
_entry.id   c796da4b80bcc0f085e49223c5e36a7d
#
_cell.length_a   1.000
_cell.length_b   1.000
_cell.length_c   1.000
_cell.angle_alpha   90.00
_cell.angle_beta   90.00
_cell.angle_gamma   90.00
#
_symmetry.space_group_name_H-M   'P 1'
#
loop_
_entity.id
_entity.type
_entity.pdbx_description
1 polymer ?
#
loop_
_entity_poly.entity_id
_entity_poly.type
_entity_poly.pdbx_seq_one_letter_code
_entity_poly.pdbx_strand_id
1 'polypeptide(L)'
;MAAILNNAEVAQCLVEADVPNIAEVREILKDIVADDKRAADVIRRLRSLLKKDQPEQVPVDINDVVSELAEVIRHDVSVRNVPMSLELASGLPRVRGDRVQLQQVVLNMVLNGLEAMREPNGRDPALVIRTSRAGAASVAVAVEDSGTGIEMRDLDRMFQPLYTTKADGLGMGLAIARTIVEAHGGRLWATANPLHGATFHCTIPAAPQP
;
A
#
# COMPACT_ATOMS: atom_id res chain seq x y z
N MET A 1 3.96 8.91 19.69
CA MET A 1 4.14 10.26 20.30
C MET A 1 5.04 10.21 21.52
N ALA A 2 4.79 9.37 22.54
CA ALA A 2 5.68 9.27 23.70
C ALA A 2 7.15 8.92 23.37
N ALA A 3 7.39 8.02 22.43
CA ALA A 3 8.73 7.65 21.99
C ALA A 3 9.50 8.81 21.31
N ILE A 4 8.83 9.57 20.45
CA ILE A 4 9.43 10.75 19.79
C ILE A 4 9.86 11.79 20.84
N LEU A 5 9.00 12.05 21.81
CA LEU A 5 9.30 13.01 22.89
C LEU A 5 10.47 12.53 23.73
N ASN A 6 10.45 11.29 24.19
CA ASN A 6 11.55 10.71 24.98
C ASN A 6 12.87 10.72 24.22
N ASN A 7 12.88 10.33 22.95
CA ASN A 7 14.07 10.38 22.10
C ASN A 7 14.59 11.81 21.91
N ALA A 8 13.69 12.80 21.77
CA ALA A 8 14.09 14.21 21.66
C ALA A 8 14.73 14.73 22.96
N GLU A 9 14.16 14.37 24.12
CA GLU A 9 14.72 14.72 25.45
C GLU A 9 16.11 14.10 25.66
N VAL A 10 16.29 12.82 25.28
CA VAL A 10 17.60 12.14 25.37
C VAL A 10 18.61 12.79 24.43
N ALA A 11 18.22 13.11 23.17
CA ALA A 11 19.10 13.82 22.23
C ALA A 11 19.55 15.20 22.79
N GLN A 12 18.64 15.91 23.45
CA GLN A 12 18.91 17.20 24.07
C GLN A 12 19.94 17.06 25.20
N CYS A 13 19.76 16.12 26.11
CA CYS A 13 20.72 15.81 27.19
C CYS A 13 22.11 15.45 26.63
N LEU A 14 22.19 14.68 25.56
CA LEU A 14 23.46 14.29 24.92
C LEU A 14 24.20 15.45 24.26
N VAL A 15 23.47 16.46 23.77
CA VAL A 15 24.05 17.69 23.22
C VAL A 15 24.56 18.63 24.31
N GLU A 16 23.85 18.69 25.46
CA GLU A 16 24.20 19.55 26.60
C GLU A 16 25.30 18.98 27.52
N ALA A 17 25.72 17.72 27.28
CA ALA A 17 26.81 17.11 28.06
C ALA A 17 28.15 17.79 27.82
N ASP A 18 29.05 17.74 28.80
CA ASP A 18 30.41 18.32 28.71
C ASP A 18 31.20 17.79 27.49
N VAL A 19 30.94 16.55 27.07
CA VAL A 19 31.46 15.94 25.84
C VAL A 19 30.29 15.41 25.02
N PRO A 20 29.76 16.16 24.03
CA PRO A 20 28.62 15.77 23.24
C PRO A 20 28.88 14.51 22.41
N ASN A 21 28.02 13.52 22.50
CA ASN A 21 28.06 12.33 21.64
C ASN A 21 27.23 12.54 20.36
N ILE A 22 27.82 13.21 19.37
CA ILE A 22 27.15 13.53 18.10
C ILE A 22 26.74 12.29 17.31
N ALA A 23 27.46 11.17 17.41
CA ALA A 23 27.13 9.94 16.72
C ALA A 23 25.79 9.36 17.26
N GLU A 24 25.64 9.33 18.57
CA GLU A 24 24.42 8.85 19.23
C GLU A 24 23.23 9.78 18.99
N VAL A 25 23.45 11.09 19.06
CA VAL A 25 22.43 12.10 18.69
C VAL A 25 21.92 11.88 17.27
N ARG A 26 22.82 11.57 16.32
CA ARG A 26 22.43 11.31 14.93
C ARG A 26 21.54 10.06 14.79
N GLU A 27 21.83 8.98 15.51
CA GLU A 27 20.99 7.79 15.50
C GLU A 27 19.61 8.07 16.12
N ILE A 28 19.57 8.76 17.25
CA ILE A 28 18.29 9.16 17.90
C ILE A 28 17.46 10.06 16.95
N LEU A 29 18.06 10.99 16.24
CA LEU A 29 17.37 11.82 15.26
C LEU A 29 16.78 10.97 14.10
N LYS A 30 17.48 9.93 13.66
CA LYS A 30 16.93 9.00 12.65
C LYS A 30 15.69 8.28 13.17
N ASP A 31 15.72 7.84 14.43
CA ASP A 31 14.57 7.18 15.06
C ASP A 31 13.37 8.14 15.19
N ILE A 32 13.61 9.40 15.60
CA ILE A 32 12.58 10.44 15.65
C ILE A 32 11.94 10.66 14.28
N VAL A 33 12.75 10.80 13.22
CA VAL A 33 12.23 10.97 11.85
C VAL A 33 11.44 9.75 11.37
N ALA A 34 11.87 8.54 11.74
CA ALA A 34 11.15 7.32 11.40
C ALA A 34 9.80 7.23 12.13
N ASP A 35 9.76 7.60 13.41
CA ASP A 35 8.55 7.63 14.23
C ASP A 35 7.56 8.70 13.75
N ASP A 36 8.04 9.90 13.40
CA ASP A 36 7.21 10.98 12.88
C ASP A 36 6.56 10.58 11.54
N LYS A 37 7.32 9.97 10.63
CA LYS A 37 6.78 9.41 9.38
C LYS A 37 5.70 8.37 9.65
N ARG A 38 5.91 7.45 10.62
CA ARG A 38 4.90 6.47 11.03
C ARG A 38 3.63 7.16 11.55
N ALA A 39 3.77 8.15 12.41
CA ALA A 39 2.65 8.91 12.96
C ALA A 39 1.87 9.67 11.86
N ALA A 40 2.57 10.31 10.94
CA ALA A 40 1.96 11.00 9.80
C ALA A 40 1.19 10.03 8.88
N ASP A 41 1.71 8.82 8.65
CA ASP A 41 1.02 7.78 7.89
C ASP A 41 -0.25 7.29 8.60
N VAL A 42 -0.21 7.12 9.93
CA VAL A 42 -1.39 6.79 10.74
C VAL A 42 -2.47 7.87 10.58
N ILE A 43 -2.10 9.13 10.77
CA ILE A 43 -3.03 10.26 10.68
C ILE A 43 -3.63 10.35 9.27
N ARG A 44 -2.81 10.19 8.23
CA ARG A 44 -3.28 10.20 6.84
C ARG A 44 -4.28 9.07 6.57
N ARG A 45 -4.00 7.86 7.08
CA ARG A 45 -4.86 6.69 6.96
C ARG A 45 -6.16 6.84 7.75
N LEU A 46 -6.10 7.37 8.99
CA LEU A 46 -7.29 7.69 9.77
C LEU A 46 -8.15 8.76 9.10
N ARG A 47 -7.52 9.80 8.54
CA ARG A 47 -8.23 10.84 7.81
C ARG A 47 -8.97 10.30 6.58
N SER A 48 -8.40 9.33 5.87
CA SER A 48 -9.05 8.67 4.73
C SER A 48 -10.25 7.81 5.14
N LEU A 49 -10.24 7.22 6.34
CA LEU A 49 -11.39 6.48 6.89
C LEU A 49 -12.52 7.42 7.39
N LEU A 50 -12.16 8.61 7.85
CA LEU A 50 -13.09 9.59 8.42
C LEU A 50 -13.65 10.57 7.40
N LYS A 51 -13.06 10.64 6.20
CA LYS A 51 -13.51 11.55 5.15
C LYS A 51 -14.84 11.06 4.58
N LYS A 52 -15.91 11.62 5.12
CA LYS A 52 -17.31 11.37 4.76
C LYS A 52 -17.78 12.24 3.56
N ASP A 53 -16.82 12.87 2.86
CA ASP A 53 -17.16 13.58 1.62
C ASP A 53 -17.61 12.55 0.62
N GLN A 54 -18.77 12.79 0.00
CA GLN A 54 -19.21 11.93 -1.10
C GLN A 54 -18.13 12.01 -2.18
N PRO A 55 -17.43 10.87 -2.46
CA PRO A 55 -16.38 10.89 -3.46
C PRO A 55 -16.99 11.33 -4.78
N GLU A 56 -16.32 12.27 -5.46
CA GLU A 56 -16.76 12.70 -6.77
C GLU A 56 -16.60 11.53 -7.75
N GLN A 57 -17.69 10.81 -7.94
CA GLN A 57 -17.68 9.62 -8.82
C GLN A 57 -17.75 10.07 -10.28
N VAL A 58 -16.57 10.18 -10.89
CA VAL A 58 -16.41 10.48 -12.32
C VAL A 58 -16.01 9.24 -13.12
N PRO A 59 -16.18 9.24 -14.44
CA PRO A 59 -15.63 8.18 -15.29
C PRO A 59 -14.09 8.20 -15.27
N VAL A 60 -13.46 7.16 -14.71
CA VAL A 60 -12.00 7.03 -14.54
C VAL A 60 -11.47 5.91 -15.42
N ASP A 61 -10.35 6.14 -16.10
CA ASP A 61 -9.56 5.09 -16.73
C ASP A 61 -8.62 4.46 -15.70
N ILE A 62 -8.75 3.15 -15.49
CA ILE A 62 -7.94 2.43 -14.50
C ILE A 62 -6.48 2.33 -14.95
N ASN A 63 -6.22 2.26 -16.26
CA ASN A 63 -4.85 2.22 -16.75
C ASN A 63 -4.10 3.53 -16.47
N ASP A 64 -4.79 4.67 -16.56
CA ASP A 64 -4.21 5.97 -16.17
C ASP A 64 -3.87 6.00 -14.68
N VAL A 65 -4.79 5.51 -13.82
CA VAL A 65 -4.57 5.41 -12.37
C VAL A 65 -3.34 4.58 -12.03
N VAL A 66 -3.22 3.39 -12.66
CA VAL A 66 -2.09 2.48 -12.44
C VAL A 66 -0.79 3.09 -12.97
N SER A 67 -0.80 3.68 -14.17
CA SER A 67 0.39 4.26 -14.80
C SER A 67 0.95 5.43 -14.00
N GLU A 68 0.09 6.36 -13.57
CA GLU A 68 0.52 7.49 -12.74
C GLU A 68 1.07 7.05 -11.38
N LEU A 69 0.42 6.07 -10.74
CA LEU A 69 0.94 5.52 -9.50
C LEU A 69 2.31 4.88 -9.71
N ALA A 70 2.48 4.09 -10.78
CA ALA A 70 3.75 3.44 -11.10
C ALA A 70 4.88 4.46 -11.27
N GLU A 71 4.63 5.62 -11.90
CA GLU A 71 5.62 6.70 -12.00
C GLU A 71 6.02 7.23 -10.61
N VAL A 72 5.05 7.45 -9.71
CA VAL A 72 5.30 7.97 -8.36
C VAL A 72 6.14 7.00 -7.53
N ILE A 73 5.86 5.70 -7.61
CA ILE A 73 6.54 4.68 -6.78
C ILE A 73 7.82 4.14 -7.42
N ARG A 74 8.14 4.51 -8.67
CA ARG A 74 9.31 4.00 -9.40
C ARG A 74 10.61 4.15 -8.64
N HIS A 75 10.79 5.29 -7.97
CA HIS A 75 11.98 5.54 -7.16
C HIS A 75 12.07 4.58 -5.97
N ASP A 76 10.98 4.40 -5.22
CA ASP A 76 10.96 3.53 -4.03
C ASP A 76 11.19 2.07 -4.39
N VAL A 77 10.62 1.62 -5.50
CA VAL A 77 10.80 0.27 -6.06
C VAL A 77 12.26 0.05 -6.48
N SER A 78 12.88 1.06 -7.13
CA SER A 78 14.29 1.02 -7.56
C SER A 78 15.24 0.95 -6.36
N VAL A 79 15.02 1.76 -5.32
CA VAL A 79 15.83 1.75 -4.08
C VAL A 79 15.76 0.39 -3.37
N ARG A 80 14.63 -0.30 -3.46
CA ARG A 80 14.45 -1.64 -2.90
C ARG A 80 14.94 -2.77 -3.80
N ASN A 81 15.47 -2.45 -5.00
CA ASN A 81 15.89 -3.42 -6.02
C ASN A 81 14.79 -4.43 -6.39
N VAL A 82 13.54 -4.00 -6.48
CA VAL A 82 12.39 -4.82 -6.88
C VAL A 82 12.02 -4.46 -8.32
N PRO A 83 12.28 -5.30 -9.33
CA PRO A 83 11.75 -5.09 -10.68
C PRO A 83 10.22 -5.00 -10.67
N MET A 84 9.68 -3.95 -11.29
CA MET A 84 8.24 -3.74 -11.44
C MET A 84 7.85 -3.75 -12.91
N SER A 85 6.84 -4.53 -13.26
CA SER A 85 6.25 -4.57 -14.60
C SER A 85 4.77 -4.24 -14.60
N LEU A 86 4.30 -3.62 -15.69
CA LEU A 86 2.92 -3.29 -15.94
C LEU A 86 2.40 -4.11 -17.12
N GLU A 87 1.31 -4.82 -16.93
CA GLU A 87 0.60 -5.60 -17.97
C GLU A 87 -0.82 -5.02 -18.09
N LEU A 88 -0.96 -3.93 -18.83
CA LEU A 88 -2.20 -3.18 -18.93
C LEU A 88 -2.99 -3.62 -20.17
N ALA A 89 -4.20 -4.15 -19.97
CA ALA A 89 -5.07 -4.51 -21.07
C ALA A 89 -5.60 -3.27 -21.78
N SER A 90 -5.63 -3.31 -23.12
CA SER A 90 -6.22 -2.24 -23.92
C SER A 90 -7.75 -2.33 -23.98
N GLY A 91 -8.41 -1.19 -24.22
CA GLY A 91 -9.85 -1.15 -24.45
C GLY A 91 -10.71 -1.49 -23.23
N LEU A 92 -10.20 -1.25 -22.02
CA LEU A 92 -11.00 -1.40 -20.81
C LEU A 92 -12.10 -0.32 -20.75
N PRO A 93 -13.29 -0.67 -20.25
CA PRO A 93 -14.30 0.34 -19.97
C PRO A 93 -13.85 1.25 -18.83
N ARG A 94 -14.27 2.52 -18.85
CA ARG A 94 -14.09 3.40 -17.71
C ARG A 94 -14.90 2.90 -16.51
N VAL A 95 -14.36 3.06 -15.31
CA VAL A 95 -15.08 2.79 -14.06
C VAL A 95 -15.63 4.10 -13.51
N ARG A 96 -16.70 4.03 -12.70
CA ARG A 96 -17.20 5.19 -11.99
C ARG A 96 -16.58 5.25 -10.61
N GLY A 97 -15.81 6.29 -10.30
CA GLY A 97 -15.13 6.36 -9.01
C GLY A 97 -14.36 7.65 -8.77
N ASP A 98 -13.81 7.73 -7.57
CA ASP A 98 -12.86 8.77 -7.17
C ASP A 98 -11.44 8.31 -7.52
N ARG A 99 -10.76 9.06 -8.38
CA ARG A 99 -9.41 8.75 -8.87
C ARG A 99 -8.42 8.59 -7.72
N VAL A 100 -8.46 9.46 -6.71
CA VAL A 100 -7.52 9.46 -5.57
C VAL A 100 -7.74 8.23 -4.71
N GLN A 101 -9.00 7.86 -4.47
CA GLN A 101 -9.33 6.65 -3.72
C GLN A 101 -8.90 5.38 -4.47
N LEU A 102 -9.09 5.33 -5.79
CA LEU A 102 -8.63 4.20 -6.62
C LEU A 102 -7.11 4.09 -6.66
N GLN A 103 -6.38 5.21 -6.74
CA GLN A 103 -4.92 5.22 -6.57
C GLN A 103 -4.51 4.67 -5.20
N GLN A 104 -5.23 5.03 -4.13
CA GLN A 104 -4.95 4.54 -2.79
C GLN A 104 -5.17 3.03 -2.67
N VAL A 105 -6.18 2.47 -3.33
CA VAL A 105 -6.38 1.00 -3.39
C VAL A 105 -5.15 0.31 -4.00
N VAL A 106 -4.74 0.75 -5.18
CA VAL A 106 -3.59 0.15 -5.88
C VAL A 106 -2.30 0.34 -5.07
N LEU A 107 -2.08 1.51 -4.50
CA LEU A 107 -0.93 1.80 -3.63
C LEU A 107 -0.88 0.84 -2.42
N ASN A 108 -2.00 0.62 -1.73
CA ASN A 108 -2.05 -0.28 -0.59
C ASN A 108 -1.74 -1.74 -0.97
N MET A 109 -2.20 -2.19 -2.16
CA MET A 109 -1.87 -3.51 -2.68
C MET A 109 -0.37 -3.62 -3.00
N VAL A 110 0.21 -2.63 -3.67
CA VAL A 110 1.63 -2.56 -4.01
C VAL A 110 2.51 -2.53 -2.77
N LEU A 111 2.21 -1.65 -1.80
CA LEU A 111 2.97 -1.57 -0.56
C LEU A 111 2.96 -2.89 0.21
N ASN A 112 1.86 -3.63 0.19
CA ASN A 112 1.80 -4.96 0.78
C ASN A 112 2.74 -5.95 0.10
N GLY A 113 2.78 -5.96 -1.24
CA GLY A 113 3.70 -6.80 -2.01
C GLY A 113 5.17 -6.44 -1.75
N LEU A 114 5.50 -5.15 -1.78
CA LEU A 114 6.87 -4.66 -1.48
C LEU A 114 7.32 -5.05 -0.06
N GLU A 115 6.43 -4.98 0.90
CA GLU A 115 6.71 -5.40 2.27
C GLU A 115 6.91 -6.91 2.41
N ALA A 116 6.16 -7.72 1.65
CA ALA A 116 6.32 -9.18 1.64
C ALA A 116 7.67 -9.62 1.03
N MET A 117 8.32 -8.73 0.26
CA MET A 117 9.63 -8.94 -0.37
C MET A 117 10.77 -8.24 0.38
N ARG A 118 10.53 -7.67 1.57
CA ARG A 118 11.55 -6.91 2.32
C ARG A 118 12.71 -7.77 2.79
N GLU A 119 12.43 -8.99 3.22
CA GLU A 119 13.47 -9.92 3.67
C GLU A 119 13.90 -10.83 2.52
N PRO A 120 15.22 -11.02 2.35
CA PRO A 120 15.72 -11.95 1.35
C PRO A 120 15.20 -13.35 1.61
N ASN A 121 14.46 -13.91 0.68
CA ASN A 121 13.96 -15.28 0.76
C ASN A 121 14.66 -16.23 -0.23
N GLY A 122 15.86 -15.83 -0.71
CA GLY A 122 16.65 -16.60 -1.67
C GLY A 122 16.12 -16.57 -3.11
N ARG A 123 15.25 -15.61 -3.42
CA ARG A 123 14.60 -15.44 -4.75
C ARG A 123 14.73 -14.04 -5.26
N ASP A 124 14.66 -13.89 -6.56
CA ASP A 124 14.63 -12.57 -7.20
C ASP A 124 13.27 -11.91 -6.92
N PRO A 125 13.25 -10.71 -6.31
CA PRO A 125 12.01 -10.01 -6.06
C PRO A 125 11.39 -9.57 -7.39
N ALA A 126 10.06 -9.64 -7.51
CA ALA A 126 9.33 -9.16 -8.67
C ALA A 126 7.93 -8.68 -8.27
N LEU A 127 7.51 -7.57 -8.84
CA LEU A 127 6.18 -7.00 -8.67
C LEU A 127 5.54 -6.83 -10.04
N VAL A 128 4.34 -7.38 -10.23
CA VAL A 128 3.60 -7.24 -11.49
C VAL A 128 2.24 -6.63 -11.21
N ILE A 129 1.89 -5.56 -11.93
CA ILE A 129 0.56 -4.96 -11.86
C ILE A 129 -0.14 -5.23 -13.17
N ARG A 130 -1.29 -5.91 -13.11
CA ARG A 130 -2.10 -6.26 -14.27
C ARG A 130 -3.45 -5.58 -14.22
N THR A 131 -3.94 -5.16 -15.36
CA THR A 131 -5.33 -4.77 -15.55
C THR A 131 -5.99 -5.70 -16.55
N SER A 132 -7.26 -6.01 -16.35
CA SER A 132 -8.02 -6.85 -17.24
C SER A 132 -9.51 -6.57 -17.16
N ARG A 133 -10.26 -7.08 -18.14
CA ARG A 133 -11.72 -7.07 -18.08
C ARG A 133 -12.20 -8.20 -17.17
N ALA A 134 -13.05 -7.90 -16.20
CA ALA A 134 -13.66 -8.88 -15.30
C ALA A 134 -15.14 -9.07 -15.67
N GLY A 135 -15.42 -10.09 -16.48
CA GLY A 135 -16.75 -10.31 -17.05
C GLY A 135 -17.20 -9.20 -18.01
N ALA A 136 -18.51 -9.00 -18.13
CA ALA A 136 -19.06 -8.02 -19.07
C ALA A 136 -19.03 -6.57 -18.57
N ALA A 137 -19.06 -6.36 -17.25
CA ALA A 137 -19.38 -5.08 -16.63
C ALA A 137 -18.41 -4.63 -15.53
N SER A 138 -17.19 -5.16 -15.51
CA SER A 138 -16.20 -4.76 -14.48
C SER A 138 -14.78 -4.74 -15.05
N VAL A 139 -13.93 -3.96 -14.39
CA VAL A 139 -12.48 -3.95 -14.60
C VAL A 139 -11.81 -4.56 -13.38
N ALA A 140 -10.80 -5.40 -13.60
CA ALA A 140 -9.96 -5.96 -12.55
C ALA A 140 -8.57 -5.33 -12.55
N VAL A 141 -8.04 -5.14 -11.36
CA VAL A 141 -6.62 -4.86 -11.11
C VAL A 141 -6.07 -5.99 -10.25
N ALA A 142 -4.93 -6.53 -10.64
CA ALA A 142 -4.19 -7.53 -9.87
C ALA A 142 -2.78 -7.03 -9.61
N VAL A 143 -2.30 -7.18 -8.37
CA VAL A 143 -0.93 -6.91 -7.96
C VAL A 143 -0.33 -8.22 -7.45
N GLU A 144 0.62 -8.75 -8.19
CA GLU A 144 1.33 -9.99 -7.87
C GLU A 144 2.71 -9.67 -7.35
N ASP A 145 3.08 -10.31 -6.24
CA ASP A 145 4.41 -10.24 -5.63
C ASP A 145 5.07 -11.64 -5.59
N SER A 146 6.40 -11.66 -5.53
CA SER A 146 7.20 -12.86 -5.33
C SER A 146 7.66 -13.05 -3.88
N GLY A 147 6.96 -12.45 -2.93
CA GLY A 147 7.33 -12.43 -1.51
C GLY A 147 7.11 -13.75 -0.78
N THR A 148 6.95 -13.65 0.53
CA THR A 148 6.76 -14.81 1.43
C THR A 148 5.43 -15.54 1.23
N GLY A 149 4.48 -14.91 0.53
CA GLY A 149 3.13 -15.45 0.33
C GLY A 149 2.19 -15.23 1.52
N ILE A 150 1.02 -15.89 1.46
CA ILE A 150 -0.04 -15.76 2.45
C ILE A 150 -0.45 -17.17 2.92
N GLU A 151 -0.52 -17.37 4.22
CA GLU A 151 -1.08 -18.61 4.77
C GLU A 151 -2.60 -18.63 4.60
N MET A 152 -3.17 -19.80 4.31
CA MET A 152 -4.61 -19.99 4.09
C MET A 152 -5.49 -19.45 5.22
N ARG A 153 -5.02 -19.57 6.47
CA ARG A 153 -5.72 -19.07 7.66
C ARG A 153 -5.80 -17.54 7.74
N ASP A 154 -4.94 -16.83 7.02
CA ASP A 154 -4.81 -15.37 7.07
C ASP A 154 -5.50 -14.67 5.89
N LEU A 155 -5.91 -15.40 4.85
CA LEU A 155 -6.54 -14.85 3.64
C LEU A 155 -7.75 -13.94 3.92
N ASP A 156 -8.61 -14.33 4.88
CA ASP A 156 -9.79 -13.53 5.23
C ASP A 156 -9.47 -12.47 6.30
N ARG A 157 -8.51 -12.78 7.19
CA ARG A 157 -8.18 -11.94 8.33
C ARG A 157 -7.34 -10.72 7.95
N MET A 158 -6.52 -10.82 6.91
CA MET A 158 -5.64 -9.75 6.45
C MET A 158 -6.37 -8.47 6.00
N PHE A 159 -7.67 -8.57 5.73
CA PHE A 159 -8.52 -7.43 5.39
C PHE A 159 -9.23 -6.83 6.61
N GLN A 160 -9.05 -7.39 7.82
CA GLN A 160 -9.61 -6.83 9.04
C GLN A 160 -8.76 -5.64 9.53
N PRO A 161 -9.38 -4.58 10.05
CA PRO A 161 -8.65 -3.46 10.64
C PRO A 161 -7.72 -3.93 11.75
N LEU A 162 -6.52 -3.37 11.81
CA LEU A 162 -5.48 -3.65 12.81
C LEU A 162 -4.90 -5.07 12.77
N TYR A 163 -5.28 -5.88 11.80
CA TYR A 163 -4.65 -7.18 11.60
C TYR A 163 -3.34 -7.02 10.85
N THR A 164 -2.25 -7.48 11.44
CA THR A 164 -0.92 -7.47 10.83
C THR A 164 -0.07 -8.61 11.39
N THR A 165 0.73 -9.22 10.54
CA THR A 165 1.79 -10.16 10.91
C THR A 165 3.16 -9.47 11.00
N LYS A 166 3.23 -8.16 10.74
CA LYS A 166 4.45 -7.35 10.63
C LYS A 166 4.67 -6.54 11.91
N ALA A 167 5.91 -6.52 12.42
CA ALA A 167 6.26 -5.81 13.66
C ALA A 167 5.95 -4.29 13.59
N ASP A 168 6.19 -3.66 12.43
CA ASP A 168 5.99 -2.22 12.23
C ASP A 168 4.70 -1.89 11.47
N GLY A 169 3.87 -2.87 11.18
CA GLY A 169 2.65 -2.72 10.40
C GLY A 169 1.44 -2.32 11.26
N LEU A 170 0.69 -1.30 10.86
CA LEU A 170 -0.56 -0.92 11.52
C LEU A 170 -1.76 -1.79 11.14
N GLY A 171 -1.63 -2.68 10.16
CA GLY A 171 -2.72 -3.55 9.72
C GLY A 171 -3.94 -2.82 9.14
N MET A 172 -3.79 -1.58 8.66
CA MET A 172 -4.93 -0.79 8.16
C MET A 172 -4.99 -0.66 6.64
N GLY A 173 -3.88 -0.86 5.92
CA GLY A 173 -3.81 -0.59 4.48
C GLY A 173 -4.82 -1.39 3.65
N LEU A 174 -4.89 -2.70 3.84
CA LEU A 174 -5.84 -3.56 3.12
C LEU A 174 -7.29 -3.36 3.58
N ALA A 175 -7.51 -3.06 4.86
CA ALA A 175 -8.85 -2.75 5.36
C ALA A 175 -9.39 -1.46 4.70
N ILE A 176 -8.55 -0.43 4.56
CA ILE A 176 -8.88 0.81 3.83
C ILE A 176 -9.16 0.51 2.35
N ALA A 177 -8.28 -0.24 1.69
CA ALA A 177 -8.46 -0.62 0.30
C ALA A 177 -9.79 -1.36 0.09
N ARG A 178 -10.14 -2.29 0.99
CA ARG A 178 -11.41 -3.01 0.97
C ARG A 178 -12.61 -2.08 1.11
N THR A 179 -12.58 -1.18 2.08
CA THR A 179 -13.65 -0.19 2.30
C THR A 179 -13.86 0.69 1.05
N ILE A 180 -12.77 1.14 0.42
CA ILE A 180 -12.85 1.94 -0.80
C ILE A 180 -13.44 1.12 -1.95
N VAL A 181 -12.95 -0.10 -2.18
CA VAL A 181 -13.44 -0.96 -3.27
C VAL A 181 -14.91 -1.30 -3.07
N GLU A 182 -15.34 -1.63 -1.86
CA GLU A 182 -16.75 -1.90 -1.52
C GLU A 182 -17.63 -0.66 -1.71
N ALA A 183 -17.15 0.54 -1.35
CA ALA A 183 -17.86 1.80 -1.60
C ALA A 183 -18.02 2.11 -3.11
N HIS A 184 -17.16 1.55 -3.96
CA HIS A 184 -17.25 1.61 -5.43
C HIS A 184 -18.07 0.44 -6.02
N GLY A 185 -18.71 -0.40 -5.18
CA GLY A 185 -19.50 -1.57 -5.62
C GLY A 185 -18.64 -2.73 -6.12
N GLY A 186 -17.36 -2.73 -5.81
CA GLY A 186 -16.39 -3.74 -6.21
C GLY A 186 -16.11 -4.80 -5.13
N ARG A 187 -15.10 -5.61 -5.38
CA ARG A 187 -14.61 -6.64 -4.46
C ARG A 187 -13.09 -6.65 -4.41
N LEU A 188 -12.50 -6.80 -3.21
CA LEU A 188 -11.08 -6.99 -2.96
C LEU A 188 -10.85 -8.37 -2.33
N TRP A 189 -9.87 -9.13 -2.82
CA TRP A 189 -9.45 -10.42 -2.25
C TRP A 189 -7.98 -10.70 -2.57
N ALA A 190 -7.43 -11.74 -1.98
CA ALA A 190 -6.08 -12.21 -2.26
C ALA A 190 -6.07 -13.71 -2.56
N THR A 191 -5.06 -14.15 -3.29
CA THR A 191 -4.76 -15.55 -3.56
C THR A 191 -3.29 -15.83 -3.26
N ALA A 192 -2.99 -16.97 -2.65
CA ALA A 192 -1.63 -17.46 -2.57
C ALA A 192 -1.20 -17.98 -3.94
N ASN A 193 -0.01 -17.62 -4.37
CA ASN A 193 0.52 -18.12 -5.64
C ASN A 193 1.06 -19.56 -5.47
N PRO A 194 1.00 -20.42 -6.50
CA PRO A 194 1.34 -21.83 -6.39
C PRO A 194 2.78 -22.10 -5.93
N LEU A 195 3.73 -21.28 -6.35
CA LEU A 195 5.14 -21.44 -6.02
C LEU A 195 5.54 -20.60 -4.81
N HIS A 196 5.22 -19.33 -4.81
CA HIS A 196 5.53 -18.35 -3.75
C HIS A 196 4.86 -17.02 -4.05
N GLY A 197 4.82 -16.14 -3.02
CA GLY A 197 4.20 -14.83 -3.13
C GLY A 197 2.67 -14.89 -3.10
N ALA A 198 2.08 -13.77 -3.38
CA ALA A 198 0.63 -13.60 -3.37
C ALA A 198 0.17 -12.71 -4.52
N THR A 199 -1.10 -12.83 -4.85
CA THR A 199 -1.75 -11.89 -5.77
C THR A 199 -2.94 -11.25 -5.07
N PHE A 200 -2.91 -9.93 -5.00
CA PHE A 200 -4.05 -9.12 -4.55
C PHE A 200 -4.88 -8.73 -5.76
N HIS A 201 -6.17 -8.94 -5.67
CA HIS A 201 -7.12 -8.67 -6.76
C HIS A 201 -8.18 -7.69 -6.30
N CYS A 202 -8.50 -6.70 -7.12
CA CYS A 202 -9.73 -5.94 -6.94
C CYS A 202 -10.52 -5.88 -8.26
N THR A 203 -11.84 -5.82 -8.13
CA THR A 203 -12.74 -5.55 -9.27
C THR A 203 -13.55 -4.31 -8.97
N ILE A 204 -13.80 -3.50 -10.00
CA ILE A 204 -14.63 -2.29 -9.91
C ILE A 204 -15.61 -2.31 -11.08
N PRO A 205 -16.90 -2.05 -10.83
CA PRO A 205 -17.90 -1.98 -11.88
C PRO A 205 -17.56 -0.91 -12.93
N ALA A 206 -17.78 -1.27 -14.20
CA ALA A 206 -17.68 -0.31 -15.28
C ALA A 206 -18.77 0.78 -15.16
N ALA A 207 -18.44 1.99 -15.55
CA ALA A 207 -19.44 3.04 -15.68
C ALA A 207 -20.50 2.61 -16.72
N PRO A 208 -21.78 2.90 -16.49
CA PRO A 208 -22.78 2.73 -17.53
C PRO A 208 -22.33 3.41 -18.80
N GLN A 209 -22.39 2.72 -19.92
CA GLN A 209 -22.18 3.36 -21.21
C GLN A 209 -23.40 4.23 -21.54
N PRO A 210 -23.20 5.46 -22.04
CA PRO A 210 -24.29 6.32 -22.46
C PRO A 210 -25.11 5.74 -23.59
#